data_08651a7a376cc76e338fa901cef09a4c
#
_entry.id   08651a7a376cc76e338fa901cef09a4c
#
_cell.length_a   1.000
_cell.length_b   1.000
_cell.length_c   1.000
_cell.angle_alpha   90.00
_cell.angle_beta   90.00
_cell.angle_gamma   90.00
#
_symmetry.space_group_name_H-M   'P 1'
#
loop_
_entity.id
_entity.type
_entity.pdbx_description
1 polymer ?
#
loop_
_entity_poly.entity_id
_entity_poly.type
_entity_poly.pdbx_seq_one_letter_code
_entity_poly.pdbx_strand_id
1 'polypeptide(L)'
;MSDSVTPGAYGVVERGAASTDAARIAEHIRIAGYAVVPGAVSSADVADLGLRLDRVMARQVEEFGGAERLASIGDALTARCPLVYDEAFVALAAHATVLAICRELLGDYVVLMQQNGVINPSGQRHTQVAYHRDLPYQHFVSSRPLAISALFCIDPFSSETGATRMIPGSHRTEQFPSESVAAELDTAVSAAPGSFIVFDSMVFHRAGENRSGRPRRAVNHVFSVPIIAQQISLPDALNGRYADDPALARLFGYDVTPARSVTAWRERRLARQDR
;
A
#
# COMPACT_ATOMS: atom_id res chain seq x y z
N MET A 1 -32.60 20.67 0.40
CA MET A 1 -32.33 22.09 0.74
C MET A 1 -31.63 22.69 -0.47
N SER A 2 -32.28 23.68 -1.13
CA SER A 2 -31.70 24.32 -2.30
C SER A 2 -30.59 25.27 -1.83
N ASP A 3 -29.37 25.01 -2.26
CA ASP A 3 -28.26 25.92 -2.07
C ASP A 3 -28.58 27.25 -2.76
N SER A 4 -28.97 28.24 -1.97
CA SER A 4 -29.13 29.61 -2.46
C SER A 4 -27.72 30.19 -2.67
N VAL A 5 -27.19 30.01 -3.87
CA VAL A 5 -25.97 30.72 -4.28
C VAL A 5 -26.32 32.19 -4.38
N THR A 6 -25.77 33.04 -3.55
CA THR A 6 -25.91 34.48 -3.63
C THR A 6 -25.35 34.94 -4.97
N PRO A 7 -26.17 35.52 -5.89
CA PRO A 7 -25.67 35.98 -7.18
C PRO A 7 -24.60 37.05 -6.98
N GLY A 8 -23.44 36.88 -7.59
CA GLY A 8 -22.32 37.81 -7.55
C GLY A 8 -21.24 37.53 -6.51
N ALA A 9 -21.34 36.43 -5.72
CA ALA A 9 -20.23 36.02 -4.88
C ALA A 9 -19.08 35.46 -5.73
N TYR A 10 -17.91 36.11 -5.69
CA TYR A 10 -16.69 35.58 -6.24
C TYR A 10 -15.99 34.72 -5.18
N GLY A 11 -15.68 33.46 -5.51
CA GLY A 11 -14.99 32.56 -4.60
C GLY A 11 -15.48 31.12 -4.68
N VAL A 12 -14.89 30.26 -3.86
CA VAL A 12 -15.27 28.85 -3.76
C VAL A 12 -16.42 28.69 -2.77
N VAL A 13 -17.47 28.03 -3.19
CA VAL A 13 -18.55 27.60 -2.29
C VAL A 13 -18.18 26.25 -1.72
N GLU A 14 -18.11 26.17 -0.39
CA GLU A 14 -17.89 24.90 0.31
C GLU A 14 -19.08 23.96 0.05
N ARG A 15 -18.80 22.76 -0.49
CA ARG A 15 -19.82 21.79 -0.88
C ARG A 15 -20.03 20.67 0.14
N GLY A 16 -19.81 20.96 1.41
CA GLY A 16 -20.01 20.04 2.52
C GLY A 16 -18.70 19.51 3.09
N ALA A 17 -18.73 19.25 4.38
CA ALA A 17 -17.61 18.64 5.09
C ALA A 17 -17.57 17.14 4.84
N ALA A 18 -16.37 16.55 4.86
CA ALA A 18 -16.19 15.11 4.90
C ALA A 18 -16.88 14.54 6.16
N SER A 19 -17.86 13.66 5.98
CA SER A 19 -18.74 13.18 7.05
C SER A 19 -18.09 12.14 7.97
N THR A 20 -16.97 11.58 7.56
CA THR A 20 -16.22 10.55 8.30
C THR A 20 -14.72 10.86 8.30
N ASP A 21 -13.97 10.29 9.23
CA ASP A 21 -12.50 10.39 9.23
C ASP A 21 -11.88 9.79 7.97
N ALA A 22 -12.43 8.69 7.46
CA ALA A 22 -11.97 8.08 6.21
C ALA A 22 -12.15 9.03 5.02
N ALA A 23 -13.30 9.68 4.90
CA ALA A 23 -13.58 10.65 3.84
C ALA A 23 -12.64 11.87 3.94
N ARG A 24 -12.39 12.38 5.16
CA ARG A 24 -11.46 13.49 5.40
C ARG A 24 -10.01 13.12 5.02
N ILE A 25 -9.57 11.92 5.37
CA ILE A 25 -8.24 11.43 5.00
C ILE A 25 -8.15 11.23 3.48
N ALA A 26 -9.18 10.68 2.86
CA ALA A 26 -9.24 10.50 1.41
C ALA A 26 -9.20 11.84 0.66
N GLU A 27 -9.88 12.88 1.18
CA GLU A 27 -9.80 14.24 0.62
C GLU A 27 -8.36 14.79 0.68
N HIS A 28 -7.69 14.62 1.81
CA HIS A 28 -6.29 15.02 1.96
C HIS A 28 -5.39 14.28 0.95
N ILE A 29 -5.58 12.97 0.78
CA ILE A 29 -4.82 12.17 -0.20
C ILE A 29 -5.09 12.65 -1.63
N ARG A 30 -6.33 12.99 -1.98
CA ARG A 30 -6.65 13.54 -3.31
C ARG A 30 -5.90 14.84 -3.62
N ILE A 31 -5.56 15.63 -2.61
CA ILE A 31 -4.87 16.93 -2.78
C ILE A 31 -3.36 16.75 -2.67
N ALA A 32 -2.88 16.25 -1.54
CA ALA A 32 -1.46 16.13 -1.19
C ALA A 32 -0.81 14.85 -1.73
N GLY A 33 -1.61 13.83 -2.03
CA GLY A 33 -1.15 12.51 -2.46
C GLY A 33 -0.92 11.53 -1.33
N TYR A 34 -0.87 11.95 -0.07
CA TYR A 34 -0.65 11.08 1.09
C TYR A 34 -1.27 11.63 2.38
N ALA A 35 -1.43 10.75 3.36
CA ALA A 35 -1.79 11.10 4.73
C ALA A 35 -1.19 10.09 5.72
N VAL A 36 -1.02 10.49 6.97
CA VAL A 36 -0.62 9.61 8.08
C VAL A 36 -1.84 9.28 8.92
N VAL A 37 -2.06 7.99 9.18
CA VAL A 37 -3.10 7.46 10.07
C VAL A 37 -2.42 6.95 11.33
N PRO A 38 -2.40 7.72 12.42
CA PRO A 38 -1.67 7.37 13.63
C PRO A 38 -2.42 6.33 14.48
N GLY A 39 -1.66 5.54 15.25
CA GLY A 39 -2.20 4.69 16.30
C GLY A 39 -3.18 3.61 15.84
N ALA A 40 -3.03 3.14 14.62
CA ALA A 40 -3.91 2.11 14.05
C ALA A 40 -3.75 0.74 14.74
N VAL A 41 -2.57 0.44 15.28
CA VAL A 41 -2.24 -0.82 15.96
C VAL A 41 -1.52 -0.52 17.27
N SER A 42 -1.79 -1.34 18.31
CA SER A 42 -1.18 -1.16 19.63
C SER A 42 0.33 -1.41 19.62
N SER A 43 1.05 -0.79 20.56
CA SER A 43 2.52 -0.97 20.65
C SER A 43 2.95 -2.41 20.93
N ALA A 44 2.16 -3.18 21.66
CA ALA A 44 2.43 -4.60 21.92
C ALA A 44 2.31 -5.44 20.63
N ASP A 45 1.25 -5.21 19.85
CA ASP A 45 1.02 -5.91 18.57
C ASP A 45 2.07 -5.51 17.54
N VAL A 46 2.50 -4.25 17.53
CA VAL A 46 3.57 -3.77 16.63
C VAL A 46 4.89 -4.50 16.89
N ALA A 47 5.26 -4.68 18.17
CA ALA A 47 6.49 -5.41 18.51
C ALA A 47 6.42 -6.88 18.07
N ASP A 48 5.27 -7.55 18.26
CA ASP A 48 5.06 -8.91 17.78
C ASP A 48 5.09 -9.01 16.25
N LEU A 49 4.45 -8.08 15.55
CA LEU A 49 4.51 -8.00 14.07
C LEU A 49 5.94 -7.86 13.55
N GLY A 50 6.79 -7.10 14.25
CA GLY A 50 8.20 -6.97 13.91
C GLY A 50 8.96 -8.32 13.98
N LEU A 51 8.76 -9.07 15.07
CA LEU A 51 9.36 -10.40 15.23
C LEU A 51 8.81 -11.43 14.22
N ARG A 52 7.51 -11.34 13.88
CA ARG A 52 6.89 -12.18 12.84
C ARG A 52 7.47 -11.88 11.48
N LEU A 53 7.65 -10.60 11.12
CA LEU A 53 8.24 -10.22 9.84
C LEU A 53 9.68 -10.74 9.70
N ASP A 54 10.48 -10.64 10.77
CA ASP A 54 11.85 -11.16 10.78
C ASP A 54 11.88 -12.69 10.55
N ARG A 55 10.93 -13.44 11.16
CA ARG A 55 10.79 -14.90 10.92
C ARG A 55 10.37 -15.22 9.48
N VAL A 56 9.40 -14.46 8.93
CA VAL A 56 8.99 -14.64 7.52
C VAL A 56 10.15 -14.38 6.58
N MET A 57 10.91 -13.31 6.81
CA MET A 57 12.08 -12.99 5.99
C MET A 57 13.14 -14.10 6.06
N ALA A 58 13.48 -14.59 7.27
CA ALA A 58 14.43 -15.68 7.45
C ALA A 58 14.00 -16.95 6.70
N ARG A 59 12.73 -17.30 6.80
CA ARG A 59 12.14 -18.44 6.07
C ARG A 59 12.24 -18.28 4.55
N GLN A 60 11.92 -17.12 4.02
CA GLN A 60 12.01 -16.85 2.57
C GLN A 60 13.46 -16.87 2.07
N VAL A 61 14.42 -16.41 2.87
CA VAL A 61 15.85 -16.53 2.58
C VAL A 61 16.24 -18.01 2.41
N GLU A 62 15.82 -18.86 3.34
CA GLU A 62 16.09 -20.31 3.28
C GLU A 62 15.39 -20.96 2.07
N GLU A 63 14.09 -20.73 1.85
CA GLU A 63 13.31 -21.29 0.76
C GLU A 63 13.88 -20.93 -0.63
N PHE A 64 14.43 -19.72 -0.78
CA PHE A 64 14.99 -19.27 -2.07
C PHE A 64 16.48 -19.68 -2.27
N GLY A 65 17.10 -20.30 -1.28
CA GLY A 65 18.47 -20.80 -1.37
C GLY A 65 19.55 -19.81 -0.92
N GLY A 66 19.20 -18.91 0.01
CA GLY A 66 20.13 -18.03 0.71
C GLY A 66 20.06 -16.55 0.34
N ALA A 67 20.65 -15.72 1.21
CA ALA A 67 20.61 -14.26 1.09
C ALA A 67 21.34 -13.74 -0.17
N GLU A 68 22.44 -14.37 -0.57
CA GLU A 68 23.18 -13.99 -1.78
C GLU A 68 22.33 -14.15 -3.06
N ARG A 69 21.54 -15.22 -3.11
CA ARG A 69 20.65 -15.46 -4.24
C ARG A 69 19.51 -14.43 -4.30
N LEU A 70 18.93 -14.04 -3.17
CA LEU A 70 17.97 -12.93 -3.11
C LEU A 70 18.63 -11.60 -3.50
N ALA A 71 19.85 -11.35 -3.06
CA ALA A 71 20.59 -10.14 -3.41
C ALA A 71 20.87 -10.06 -4.93
N SER A 72 21.14 -11.18 -5.59
CA SER A 72 21.40 -11.21 -7.04
C SER A 72 20.20 -10.76 -7.90
N ILE A 73 18.99 -10.81 -7.34
CA ILE A 73 17.76 -10.32 -7.99
C ILE A 73 17.22 -9.01 -7.36
N GLY A 74 18.00 -8.40 -6.44
CA GLY A 74 17.62 -7.15 -5.77
C GLY A 74 16.51 -7.29 -4.72
N ASP A 75 16.23 -8.49 -4.20
CA ASP A 75 15.09 -8.77 -3.31
C ASP A 75 15.50 -9.11 -1.86
N ALA A 76 16.78 -8.98 -1.51
CA ALA A 76 17.31 -9.33 -0.18
C ALA A 76 16.72 -8.54 1.01
N LEU A 77 16.06 -7.41 0.74
CA LEU A 77 15.48 -6.52 1.75
C LEU A 77 13.95 -6.52 1.74
N THR A 78 13.34 -7.50 1.07
CA THR A 78 11.90 -7.57 0.89
C THR A 78 11.35 -8.95 1.22
N ALA A 79 10.46 -9.03 2.22
CA ALA A 79 9.66 -10.23 2.46
C ALA A 79 8.39 -10.18 1.61
N ARG A 80 8.27 -11.06 0.61
CA ARG A 80 7.12 -11.09 -0.29
C ARG A 80 5.91 -11.76 0.35
N CYS A 81 4.75 -11.15 0.23
CA CYS A 81 3.47 -11.67 0.69
C CYS A 81 3.50 -12.29 2.11
N PRO A 82 3.90 -11.54 3.16
CA PRO A 82 3.95 -12.08 4.53
C PRO A 82 2.66 -12.77 4.98
N LEU A 83 1.50 -12.32 4.48
CA LEU A 83 0.19 -12.90 4.79
C LEU A 83 0.02 -14.38 4.38
N VAL A 84 0.84 -14.87 3.46
CA VAL A 84 0.85 -16.29 3.07
C VAL A 84 1.48 -17.15 4.16
N TYR A 85 2.41 -16.56 4.91
CA TYR A 85 3.25 -17.22 5.92
C TYR A 85 2.69 -17.09 7.35
N ASP A 86 2.01 -15.97 7.65
CA ASP A 86 1.54 -15.67 9.01
C ASP A 86 0.24 -14.86 8.97
N GLU A 87 -0.79 -15.34 9.70
CA GLU A 87 -2.15 -14.77 9.75
C GLU A 87 -2.20 -13.35 10.33
N ALA A 88 -1.23 -12.95 11.15
CA ALA A 88 -1.17 -11.58 11.66
C ALA A 88 -1.10 -10.55 10.51
N PHE A 89 -0.48 -10.89 9.40
CA PHE A 89 -0.43 -10.03 8.22
C PHE A 89 -1.72 -10.06 7.38
N VAL A 90 -2.56 -11.08 7.53
CA VAL A 90 -3.93 -11.08 6.98
C VAL A 90 -4.77 -10.03 7.71
N ALA A 91 -4.74 -10.03 9.04
CA ALA A 91 -5.45 -9.04 9.85
C ALA A 91 -4.97 -7.61 9.55
N LEU A 92 -3.67 -7.42 9.34
CA LEU A 92 -3.09 -6.13 8.98
C LEU A 92 -3.55 -5.65 7.59
N ALA A 93 -3.63 -6.56 6.59
CA ALA A 93 -4.14 -6.24 5.26
C ALA A 93 -5.65 -5.93 5.26
N ALA A 94 -6.41 -6.54 6.18
CA ALA A 94 -7.84 -6.32 6.35
C ALA A 94 -8.18 -5.18 7.34
N HIS A 95 -7.22 -4.31 7.67
CA HIS A 95 -7.42 -3.25 8.66
C HIS A 95 -8.56 -2.31 8.28
N ALA A 96 -9.60 -2.23 9.11
CA ALA A 96 -10.88 -1.59 8.79
C ALA A 96 -10.75 -0.13 8.36
N THR A 97 -9.93 0.66 9.08
CA THR A 97 -9.70 2.08 8.76
C THR A 97 -9.03 2.25 7.39
N VAL A 98 -8.03 1.42 7.08
CA VAL A 98 -7.33 1.47 5.79
C VAL A 98 -8.26 1.10 4.65
N LEU A 99 -9.05 0.03 4.82
CA LEU A 99 -10.03 -0.38 3.82
C LEU A 99 -11.14 0.67 3.61
N ALA A 100 -11.57 1.36 4.66
CA ALA A 100 -12.53 2.46 4.54
C ALA A 100 -11.96 3.61 3.68
N ILE A 101 -10.71 4.02 3.93
CA ILE A 101 -10.01 5.04 3.13
C ILE A 101 -9.86 4.58 1.67
N CYS A 102 -9.47 3.31 1.46
CA CYS A 102 -9.34 2.75 0.12
C CYS A 102 -10.67 2.76 -0.64
N ARG A 103 -11.81 2.44 0.02
CA ARG A 103 -13.12 2.50 -0.62
C ARG A 103 -13.54 3.91 -1.02
N GLU A 104 -13.22 4.92 -0.21
CA GLU A 104 -13.45 6.33 -0.56
C GLU A 104 -12.67 6.76 -1.82
N LEU A 105 -11.51 6.18 -2.07
CA LEU A 105 -10.61 6.54 -3.17
C LEU A 105 -10.79 5.67 -4.42
N LEU A 106 -10.98 4.37 -4.24
CA LEU A 106 -11.01 3.37 -5.31
C LEU A 106 -12.42 2.88 -5.65
N GLY A 107 -13.41 3.14 -4.77
CA GLY A 107 -14.76 2.58 -4.84
C GLY A 107 -14.88 1.25 -4.07
N ASP A 108 -16.08 0.67 -4.08
CA ASP A 108 -16.43 -0.47 -3.21
C ASP A 108 -15.67 -1.76 -3.50
N TYR A 109 -15.15 -1.93 -4.72
CA TYR A 109 -14.40 -3.13 -5.06
C TYR A 109 -12.90 -2.88 -5.01
N VAL A 110 -12.34 -3.19 -3.87
CA VAL A 110 -10.90 -3.09 -3.58
C VAL A 110 -10.28 -4.48 -3.55
N VAL A 111 -9.14 -4.65 -4.22
CA VAL A 111 -8.34 -5.88 -4.22
C VAL A 111 -6.95 -5.58 -3.69
N LEU A 112 -6.42 -6.44 -2.83
CA LEU A 112 -5.02 -6.39 -2.43
C LEU A 112 -4.14 -6.86 -3.59
N MET A 113 -3.43 -5.92 -4.22
CA MET A 113 -2.53 -6.20 -5.34
C MET A 113 -1.23 -6.84 -4.87
N GLN A 114 -0.68 -6.36 -3.75
CA GLN A 114 0.52 -6.91 -3.11
C GLN A 114 0.58 -6.57 -1.63
N GLN A 115 1.32 -7.38 -0.87
CA GLN A 115 1.78 -7.09 0.48
C GLN A 115 3.25 -7.46 0.58
N ASN A 116 4.11 -6.50 0.94
CA ASN A 116 5.54 -6.73 1.04
C ASN A 116 6.09 -6.15 2.36
N GLY A 117 6.80 -6.96 3.13
CA GLY A 117 7.64 -6.48 4.22
C GLY A 117 8.88 -5.82 3.65
N VAL A 118 9.18 -4.59 4.05
CA VAL A 118 10.31 -3.80 3.55
C VAL A 118 11.25 -3.51 4.71
N ILE A 119 12.52 -3.84 4.53
CA ILE A 119 13.58 -3.63 5.53
C ILE A 119 14.55 -2.58 5.00
N ASN A 120 14.61 -1.42 5.66
CA ASN A 120 15.59 -0.38 5.35
C ASN A 120 16.80 -0.53 6.30
N PRO A 121 17.93 -1.11 5.83
CA PRO A 121 19.09 -1.36 6.68
C PRO A 121 19.77 -0.05 7.05
N SER A 122 20.40 0.00 8.23
CA SER A 122 21.21 1.15 8.61
C SER A 122 22.61 1.07 8.00
N GLY A 123 23.12 2.21 7.55
CA GLY A 123 24.47 2.32 7.01
C GLY A 123 24.69 1.64 5.64
N GLN A 124 23.63 1.14 5.02
CA GLN A 124 23.66 0.55 3.68
C GLN A 124 22.66 1.24 2.77
N ARG A 125 22.96 1.28 1.48
CA ARG A 125 22.05 1.85 0.49
C ARG A 125 20.89 0.88 0.22
N HIS A 126 19.66 1.34 0.47
CA HIS A 126 18.46 0.60 0.10
C HIS A 126 18.27 0.57 -1.42
N THR A 127 17.68 -0.50 -1.97
CA THR A 127 17.40 -0.61 -3.40
C THR A 127 16.40 0.44 -3.91
N GLN A 128 15.50 0.91 -3.04
CA GLN A 128 14.46 1.92 -3.36
C GLN A 128 14.88 3.36 -3.00
N VAL A 129 16.16 3.70 -3.13
CA VAL A 129 16.64 5.09 -2.91
C VAL A 129 16.35 6.02 -4.08
N ALA A 130 16.11 5.49 -5.28
CA ALA A 130 15.63 6.26 -6.41
C ALA A 130 14.13 6.53 -6.26
N TYR A 131 13.69 7.71 -6.73
CA TYR A 131 12.26 7.99 -6.82
C TYR A 131 11.57 7.02 -7.76
N HIS A 132 10.42 6.51 -7.32
CA HIS A 132 9.59 5.59 -8.08
C HIS A 132 8.11 5.75 -7.69
N ARG A 133 7.25 5.09 -8.42
CA ARG A 133 5.84 4.83 -8.16
C ARG A 133 5.64 3.35 -7.90
N ASP A 134 4.67 2.99 -7.07
CA ASP A 134 4.42 1.57 -6.74
C ASP A 134 3.79 0.78 -7.90
N LEU A 135 3.12 1.46 -8.84
CA LEU A 135 2.66 0.83 -10.07
C LEU A 135 3.76 0.83 -11.15
N PRO A 136 3.78 -0.17 -12.04
CA PRO A 136 4.82 -0.29 -13.08
C PRO A 136 4.81 0.85 -14.12
N TYR A 137 3.73 1.63 -14.16
CA TYR A 137 3.56 2.76 -15.11
C TYR A 137 4.14 4.04 -14.53
N GLN A 138 5.46 4.23 -14.64
CA GLN A 138 6.15 5.37 -14.03
C GLN A 138 5.76 6.74 -14.65
N HIS A 139 5.34 6.75 -15.92
CA HIS A 139 4.98 7.95 -16.69
C HIS A 139 3.51 7.95 -17.09
N PHE A 140 2.64 7.72 -16.14
CA PHE A 140 1.19 7.70 -16.34
C PHE A 140 0.49 8.38 -15.17
N VAL A 141 -0.59 9.08 -15.45
CA VAL A 141 -1.49 9.63 -14.44
C VAL A 141 -2.94 9.33 -14.79
N SER A 142 -3.77 9.24 -13.77
CA SER A 142 -5.20 9.03 -13.91
C SER A 142 -5.96 10.12 -13.15
N SER A 143 -7.16 10.47 -13.62
CA SER A 143 -8.06 11.39 -12.92
C SER A 143 -8.61 10.84 -11.61
N ARG A 144 -8.52 9.52 -11.41
CA ARG A 144 -8.86 8.82 -10.18
C ARG A 144 -7.73 7.87 -9.81
N PRO A 145 -7.46 7.63 -8.52
CA PRO A 145 -6.49 6.62 -8.11
C PRO A 145 -6.80 5.25 -8.70
N LEU A 146 -5.79 4.56 -9.19
CA LEU A 146 -5.89 3.15 -9.62
C LEU A 146 -5.45 2.20 -8.51
N ALA A 147 -4.56 2.68 -7.65
CA ALA A 147 -4.09 1.96 -6.48
C ALA A 147 -3.73 2.93 -5.35
N ILE A 148 -3.87 2.45 -4.13
CA ILE A 148 -3.50 3.12 -2.88
C ILE A 148 -2.51 2.25 -2.15
N SER A 149 -1.38 2.82 -1.80
CA SER A 149 -0.39 2.20 -0.95
C SER A 149 -0.65 2.54 0.51
N ALA A 150 -0.56 1.54 1.39
CA ALA A 150 -0.68 1.70 2.83
C ALA A 150 0.53 1.06 3.51
N LEU A 151 1.52 1.90 3.83
CA LEU A 151 2.77 1.51 4.43
C LEU A 151 2.61 1.51 5.95
N PHE A 152 2.54 0.31 6.55
CA PHE A 152 2.47 0.12 7.99
C PHE A 152 3.86 0.26 8.62
N CYS A 153 3.99 1.14 9.58
CA CYS A 153 5.25 1.44 10.28
C CYS A 153 5.43 0.49 11.46
N ILE A 154 6.30 -0.51 11.34
CA ILE A 154 6.72 -1.37 12.46
C ILE A 154 7.69 -0.60 13.35
N ASP A 155 8.71 0.00 12.76
CA ASP A 155 9.68 0.85 13.45
C ASP A 155 9.34 2.34 13.20
N PRO A 156 9.85 3.27 14.03
CA PRO A 156 9.58 4.69 13.84
C PRO A 156 10.14 5.19 12.50
N PHE A 157 9.37 6.03 11.82
CA PHE A 157 9.79 6.75 10.62
C PHE A 157 10.18 8.17 11.01
N SER A 158 11.47 8.45 10.97
CA SER A 158 12.07 9.74 11.31
C SER A 158 13.21 10.07 10.34
N SER A 159 13.74 11.27 10.45
CA SER A 159 14.94 11.66 9.69
C SER A 159 16.16 10.77 9.98
N GLU A 160 16.25 10.21 11.18
CA GLU A 160 17.33 9.31 11.60
C GLU A 160 17.16 7.88 11.07
N THR A 161 15.92 7.35 11.12
CA THR A 161 15.60 5.98 10.69
C THR A 161 15.35 5.85 9.19
N GLY A 162 15.48 6.94 8.44
CA GLY A 162 15.25 6.95 7.00
C GLY A 162 13.76 6.90 6.63
N ALA A 163 12.97 7.82 7.17
CA ALA A 163 11.57 7.99 6.80
C ALA A 163 11.39 8.05 5.28
N THR A 164 10.30 7.48 4.79
CA THR A 164 9.93 7.58 3.37
C THR A 164 9.86 9.05 2.95
N ARG A 165 10.47 9.37 1.83
CA ARG A 165 10.44 10.69 1.24
C ARG A 165 9.48 10.71 0.06
N MET A 166 8.69 11.77 -0.04
CA MET A 166 7.65 11.93 -1.06
C MET A 166 7.72 13.30 -1.70
N ILE A 167 7.26 13.40 -2.93
CA ILE A 167 7.00 14.68 -3.60
C ILE A 167 5.48 14.89 -3.55
N PRO A 168 4.96 15.75 -2.65
CA PRO A 168 3.51 15.97 -2.50
C PRO A 168 2.87 16.43 -3.81
N GLY A 169 1.67 15.92 -4.12
CA GLY A 169 0.93 16.27 -5.33
C GLY A 169 1.42 15.65 -6.63
N SER A 170 2.55 14.93 -6.62
CA SER A 170 3.19 14.37 -7.83
C SER A 170 2.39 13.24 -8.50
N HIS A 171 1.39 12.68 -7.83
CA HIS A 171 0.44 11.72 -8.43
C HIS A 171 -0.42 12.34 -9.56
N ARG A 172 -0.39 13.66 -9.70
CA ARG A 172 -1.11 14.42 -10.72
C ARG A 172 -0.26 14.84 -11.91
N THR A 173 1.03 14.58 -11.88
CA THR A 173 1.99 14.94 -12.92
C THR A 173 2.59 13.69 -13.53
N GLU A 174 2.55 13.55 -14.86
CA GLU A 174 3.07 12.38 -15.55
C GLU A 174 4.60 12.32 -15.46
N GLN A 175 5.26 13.43 -15.74
CA GLN A 175 6.71 13.51 -15.77
C GLN A 175 7.31 13.71 -14.36
N PHE A 176 8.45 13.09 -14.12
CA PHE A 176 9.26 13.37 -12.95
C PHE A 176 9.80 14.82 -13.04
N PRO A 177 9.73 15.61 -11.97
CA PRO A 177 10.24 16.99 -11.98
C PRO A 177 11.76 17.04 -12.16
N SER A 178 12.29 18.20 -12.56
CA SER A 178 13.74 18.44 -12.57
C SER A 178 14.34 18.20 -11.18
N GLU A 179 15.63 17.87 -11.13
CA GLU A 179 16.33 17.55 -9.88
C GLU A 179 16.22 18.68 -8.84
N SER A 180 16.33 19.95 -9.27
CA SER A 180 16.19 21.11 -8.38
C SER A 180 14.79 21.18 -7.77
N VAL A 181 13.73 21.06 -8.57
CA VAL A 181 12.34 21.11 -8.10
C VAL A 181 12.02 19.89 -7.23
N ALA A 182 12.52 18.69 -7.61
CA ALA A 182 12.37 17.50 -6.79
C ALA A 182 13.02 17.69 -5.40
N ALA A 183 14.20 18.30 -5.32
CA ALA A 183 14.89 18.58 -4.07
C ALA A 183 14.15 19.59 -3.17
N GLU A 184 13.53 20.61 -3.77
CA GLU A 184 12.73 21.61 -3.06
C GLU A 184 11.44 21.04 -2.47
N LEU A 185 10.78 20.11 -3.19
CA LEU A 185 9.51 19.51 -2.80
C LEU A 185 9.65 18.25 -1.95
N ASP A 186 10.84 17.65 -1.90
CA ASP A 186 11.11 16.38 -1.24
C ASP A 186 10.83 16.45 0.27
N THR A 187 9.80 15.76 0.72
CA THR A 187 9.28 15.80 2.09
C THR A 187 9.48 14.47 2.78
N ALA A 188 10.11 14.47 3.95
CA ALA A 188 10.20 13.29 4.82
C ALA A 188 8.89 13.09 5.57
N VAL A 189 8.27 11.93 5.42
CA VAL A 189 7.01 11.58 6.08
C VAL A 189 7.30 10.86 7.39
N SER A 190 7.26 11.59 8.50
CA SER A 190 7.45 11.01 9.83
C SER A 190 6.18 10.33 10.33
N ALA A 191 6.33 9.16 10.95
CA ALA A 191 5.25 8.40 11.54
C ALA A 191 5.74 7.58 12.73
N ALA A 192 4.89 7.46 13.76
CA ALA A 192 5.16 6.60 14.91
C ALA A 192 4.93 5.12 14.55
N PRO A 193 5.56 4.18 15.27
CA PRO A 193 5.21 2.75 15.17
C PRO A 193 3.70 2.53 15.35
N GLY A 194 3.12 1.58 14.62
CA GLY A 194 1.69 1.31 14.64
C GLY A 194 0.84 2.26 13.80
N SER A 195 1.44 3.20 13.08
CA SER A 195 0.77 4.08 12.13
C SER A 195 0.78 3.50 10.72
N PHE A 196 -0.17 3.95 9.88
CA PHE A 196 -0.07 3.78 8.43
C PHE A 196 0.27 5.11 7.75
N ILE A 197 1.17 5.07 6.79
CA ILE A 197 1.32 6.12 5.79
C ILE A 197 0.53 5.67 4.57
N VAL A 198 -0.60 6.32 4.30
CA VAL A 198 -1.50 5.98 3.17
C VAL A 198 -1.29 6.98 2.06
N PHE A 199 -1.04 6.51 0.85
CA PHE A 199 -0.75 7.39 -0.28
C PHE A 199 -1.24 6.84 -1.62
N ASP A 200 -1.53 7.72 -2.56
CA ASP A 200 -1.76 7.33 -3.95
C ASP A 200 -0.48 6.66 -4.48
N SER A 201 -0.61 5.44 -4.99
CA SER A 201 0.54 4.65 -5.47
C SER A 201 1.31 5.32 -6.62
N MET A 202 0.75 6.40 -7.17
CA MET A 202 1.39 7.23 -8.21
C MET A 202 2.15 8.44 -7.65
N VAL A 203 2.20 8.66 -6.35
CA VAL A 203 3.10 9.65 -5.73
C VAL A 203 4.54 9.20 -5.94
N PHE A 204 5.39 10.08 -6.44
CA PHE A 204 6.83 9.83 -6.46
C PHE A 204 7.37 9.81 -5.04
N HIS A 205 7.96 8.67 -4.69
CA HIS A 205 8.52 8.47 -3.36
C HIS A 205 9.80 7.62 -3.41
N ARG A 206 10.53 7.63 -2.30
CA ARG A 206 11.77 6.87 -2.15
C ARG A 206 12.05 6.54 -0.69
N ALA A 207 12.90 5.57 -0.44
CA ALA A 207 13.44 5.32 0.89
C ALA A 207 14.38 6.48 1.30
N GLY A 208 14.23 6.95 2.55
CA GLY A 208 15.22 7.82 3.17
C GLY A 208 16.43 7.03 3.65
N GLU A 209 17.54 7.71 3.87
CA GLU A 209 18.77 7.10 4.40
C GLU A 209 18.60 6.78 5.89
N ASN A 210 18.83 5.53 6.26
CA ASN A 210 18.75 5.09 7.65
C ASN A 210 20.16 5.17 8.31
N ARG A 211 20.28 6.03 9.33
CA ARG A 211 21.51 6.26 10.11
C ARG A 211 21.38 5.85 11.57
N SER A 212 20.28 5.17 11.94
CA SER A 212 19.93 4.88 13.34
C SER A 212 20.72 3.74 13.99
N GLY A 213 21.59 3.05 13.27
CA GLY A 213 22.30 1.86 13.76
C GLY A 213 21.45 0.58 13.79
N ARG A 214 20.17 0.65 13.42
CA ARG A 214 19.21 -0.49 13.41
C ARG A 214 18.40 -0.50 12.12
N PRO A 215 17.95 -1.68 11.63
CA PRO A 215 17.05 -1.73 10.48
C PRO A 215 15.71 -1.07 10.83
N ARG A 216 15.07 -0.42 9.85
CA ARG A 216 13.70 0.07 9.92
C ARG A 216 12.80 -0.83 9.07
N ARG A 217 11.81 -1.44 9.71
CA ARG A 217 10.88 -2.39 9.11
C ARG A 217 9.52 -1.74 8.88
N ALA A 218 8.90 -2.14 7.79
CA ALA A 218 7.54 -1.75 7.44
C ALA A 218 6.85 -2.87 6.67
N VAL A 219 5.52 -2.80 6.55
CA VAL A 219 4.74 -3.65 5.64
C VAL A 219 3.97 -2.75 4.68
N ASN A 220 4.32 -2.81 3.39
CA ASN A 220 3.61 -2.08 2.36
C ASN A 220 2.48 -2.94 1.77
N HIS A 221 1.27 -2.41 1.80
CA HIS A 221 0.09 -2.97 1.15
C HIS A 221 -0.24 -2.08 -0.05
N VAL A 222 -0.43 -2.66 -1.21
CA VAL A 222 -0.98 -1.95 -2.35
C VAL A 222 -2.37 -2.50 -2.65
N PHE A 223 -3.36 -1.64 -2.44
CA PHE A 223 -4.76 -1.92 -2.77
C PHE A 223 -5.08 -1.30 -4.12
N SER A 224 -5.79 -2.02 -4.97
CA SER A 224 -6.07 -1.54 -6.32
C SER A 224 -7.52 -1.77 -6.74
N VAL A 225 -7.91 -1.10 -7.82
CA VAL A 225 -9.09 -1.49 -8.58
C VAL A 225 -8.88 -2.87 -9.22
N PRO A 226 -9.94 -3.68 -9.45
CA PRO A 226 -9.81 -5.09 -9.87
C PRO A 226 -9.17 -5.31 -11.24
N ILE A 227 -8.98 -4.26 -12.04
CA ILE A 227 -8.34 -4.35 -13.37
C ILE A 227 -6.81 -4.41 -13.31
N ILE A 228 -6.22 -4.13 -12.15
CA ILE A 228 -4.77 -4.22 -11.94
C ILE A 228 -4.43 -5.64 -11.52
N ALA A 229 -3.50 -6.27 -12.24
CA ALA A 229 -3.04 -7.62 -11.90
C ALA A 229 -2.28 -7.63 -10.57
N GLN A 230 -2.51 -8.67 -9.77
CA GLN A 230 -1.74 -8.91 -8.55
C GLN A 230 -0.27 -9.23 -8.90
N GLN A 231 0.66 -8.78 -8.06
CA GLN A 231 2.09 -9.11 -8.18
C GLN A 231 2.32 -10.62 -8.04
N ILE A 232 1.61 -11.25 -7.12
CA ILE A 232 1.55 -12.69 -6.89
C ILE A 232 0.07 -13.05 -6.80
N SER A 233 -0.37 -14.13 -7.47
CA SER A 233 -1.74 -14.61 -7.34
C SER A 233 -2.00 -15.03 -5.88
N LEU A 234 -2.69 -14.20 -5.12
CA LEU A 234 -3.02 -14.49 -3.72
C LEU A 234 -3.95 -15.72 -3.60
N PRO A 235 -4.96 -15.94 -4.47
CA PRO A 235 -5.75 -17.16 -4.44
C PRO A 235 -4.92 -18.44 -4.58
N ASP A 236 -3.91 -18.43 -5.46
CA ASP A 236 -3.02 -19.58 -5.64
C ASP A 236 -2.04 -19.71 -4.47
N ALA A 237 -1.40 -18.61 -4.03
CA ALA A 237 -0.44 -18.63 -2.93
C ALA A 237 -1.08 -19.00 -1.58
N LEU A 238 -2.34 -18.65 -1.37
CA LEU A 238 -3.12 -19.01 -0.19
C LEU A 238 -3.72 -20.43 -0.29
N ASN A 239 -3.61 -21.08 -1.43
CA ASN A 239 -4.13 -22.43 -1.67
C ASN A 239 -5.61 -22.60 -1.24
N GLY A 240 -6.46 -21.63 -1.62
CA GLY A 240 -7.90 -21.64 -1.30
C GLY A 240 -8.26 -21.16 0.12
N ARG A 241 -7.31 -20.90 1.01
CA ARG A 241 -7.62 -20.32 2.33
C ARG A 241 -8.39 -19.02 2.15
N TYR A 242 -9.36 -18.77 3.01
CA TYR A 242 -10.25 -17.59 3.00
C TYR A 242 -11.21 -17.49 1.79
N ALA A 243 -11.34 -18.53 0.95
CA ALA A 243 -12.27 -18.52 -0.17
C ALA A 243 -13.74 -18.48 0.28
N ASP A 244 -14.02 -19.04 1.47
CA ASP A 244 -15.36 -19.10 2.06
C ASP A 244 -15.71 -17.86 2.93
N ASP A 245 -14.75 -16.97 3.17
CA ASP A 245 -15.00 -15.67 3.77
C ASP A 245 -15.25 -14.62 2.66
N PRO A 246 -16.48 -14.12 2.47
CA PRO A 246 -16.79 -13.23 1.33
C PRO A 246 -15.98 -11.95 1.31
N ALA A 247 -15.61 -11.41 2.47
CA ALA A 247 -14.85 -10.16 2.56
C ALA A 247 -13.37 -10.38 2.20
N LEU A 248 -12.76 -11.42 2.76
CA LEU A 248 -11.36 -11.78 2.47
C LEU A 248 -11.21 -12.36 1.06
N ALA A 249 -12.16 -13.19 0.59
CA ALA A 249 -12.14 -13.69 -0.77
C ALA A 249 -12.15 -12.56 -1.80
N ARG A 250 -12.99 -11.55 -1.58
CA ARG A 250 -13.05 -10.37 -2.43
C ARG A 250 -11.75 -9.56 -2.36
N LEU A 251 -11.24 -9.31 -1.14
CA LEU A 251 -10.00 -8.58 -0.90
C LEU A 251 -8.79 -9.26 -1.55
N PHE A 252 -8.70 -10.58 -1.46
CA PHE A 252 -7.59 -11.36 -2.04
C PHE A 252 -7.78 -11.70 -3.52
N GLY A 253 -8.86 -11.25 -4.15
CA GLY A 253 -9.04 -11.33 -5.59
C GLY A 253 -9.52 -12.67 -6.11
N TYR A 254 -10.15 -13.53 -5.29
CA TYR A 254 -10.71 -14.81 -5.74
C TYR A 254 -11.74 -14.63 -6.85
N ASP A 255 -12.53 -13.55 -6.80
CA ASP A 255 -13.57 -13.27 -7.79
C ASP A 255 -13.04 -12.74 -9.13
N VAL A 256 -11.83 -12.16 -9.13
CA VAL A 256 -11.23 -11.51 -10.31
C VAL A 256 -10.04 -12.25 -10.90
N THR A 257 -9.58 -13.31 -10.23
CA THR A 257 -8.53 -14.18 -10.77
C THR A 257 -9.01 -14.85 -12.04
N PRO A 258 -8.28 -14.72 -13.17
CA PRO A 258 -8.65 -15.36 -14.42
C PRO A 258 -8.82 -16.87 -14.29
N ALA A 259 -9.80 -17.43 -14.97
CA ALA A 259 -9.95 -18.88 -15.06
C ALA A 259 -8.79 -19.47 -15.87
N ARG A 260 -8.26 -20.61 -15.43
CA ARG A 260 -7.11 -21.27 -16.08
C ARG A 260 -7.45 -21.91 -17.43
N SER A 261 -8.74 -22.12 -17.73
CA SER A 261 -9.23 -22.69 -18.98
C SER A 261 -10.65 -22.23 -19.30
N VAL A 262 -11.07 -22.43 -20.54
CA VAL A 262 -12.46 -22.19 -20.97
C VAL A 262 -13.44 -23.05 -20.15
N THR A 263 -13.09 -24.31 -19.90
CA THR A 263 -13.91 -25.23 -19.08
C THR A 263 -14.04 -24.68 -17.66
N ALA A 264 -12.93 -24.35 -16.99
CA ALA A 264 -12.95 -23.78 -15.65
C ALA A 264 -13.76 -22.48 -15.58
N TRP A 265 -13.73 -21.64 -16.62
CA TRP A 265 -14.56 -20.45 -16.68
C TRP A 265 -16.07 -20.77 -16.75
N ARG A 266 -16.44 -21.77 -17.53
CA ARG A 266 -17.83 -22.23 -17.66
C ARG A 266 -18.33 -22.85 -16.36
N GLU A 267 -17.52 -23.67 -15.70
CA GLU A 267 -17.82 -24.28 -14.40
C GLU A 267 -18.03 -23.22 -13.30
N ARG A 268 -17.20 -22.20 -13.25
CA ARG A 268 -17.40 -21.06 -12.33
C ARG A 268 -18.72 -20.34 -12.58
N ARG A 269 -19.16 -20.21 -13.82
CA ARG A 269 -20.45 -19.60 -14.14
C ARG A 269 -21.62 -20.48 -13.71
N LEU A 270 -21.52 -21.78 -13.91
CA LEU A 270 -22.54 -22.73 -13.48
C LEU A 270 -22.74 -22.68 -11.97
N ALA A 271 -21.64 -22.75 -11.20
CA ALA A 271 -21.67 -22.71 -9.74
C ALA A 271 -22.23 -21.37 -9.16
N ARG A 272 -22.27 -20.29 -9.96
CA ARG A 272 -22.88 -19.01 -9.54
C ARG A 272 -24.40 -18.95 -9.79
N GLN A 273 -24.95 -19.81 -10.63
CA GLN A 273 -26.40 -19.89 -10.89
C GLN A 273 -27.12 -20.68 -9.80
N ASP A 274 -26.40 -21.56 -9.08
CA ASP A 274 -26.92 -22.38 -8.00
C ASP A 274 -26.89 -21.69 -6.62
N ARG A 275 -26.46 -20.42 -6.56
CA ARG A 275 -26.46 -19.55 -5.37
C ARG A 275 -27.49 -18.44 -5.48
#